data_24c5d341ac46f29188f4e94ba8e0e3b4
#
_entry.id   24c5d341ac46f29188f4e94ba8e0e3b4
#
_cell.length_a   1.000
_cell.length_b   1.000
_cell.length_c   1.000
_cell.angle_alpha   90.00
_cell.angle_beta   90.00
_cell.angle_gamma   90.00
#
_symmetry.space_group_name_H-M   'P 1'
#
loop_
_entity.id
_entity.type
_entity.pdbx_description
1 polymer ?
#
loop_
_entity_poly.entity_id
_entity_poly.type
_entity_poly.pdbx_seq_one_letter_code
_entity_poly.pdbx_strand_id
1 'polypeptide(L)'
;FKSIGIIRGDEVGHDLTKTLASNPTLREADNNGMIFKFVSRQAYREKSERPFLNQLKETYGDFYLIPEGGTNSLAIKGCEEILTKEDSKFDYICCAIGTGGTISGLINAATAHQKVIGFPALKGEFLAAEIEKFTAKENWHLATSYHFGGYAKYNEVLIRFINQFSKENQIVFDPIYTGKMLFGILDLIAKDHFPANSKILAIHTGGLQGIEGVNKKI
;
A
#
# COMPACT_ATOMS: atom_id res chain seq x y z
N PHE A 1 20.94 -9.11 -6.31
CA PHE A 1 20.97 -8.66 -4.92
C PHE A 1 20.59 -9.82 -4.00
N LYS A 2 21.20 -9.88 -2.78
CA LYS A 2 20.68 -10.69 -1.69
C LYS A 2 19.58 -9.91 -0.98
N SER A 3 18.41 -10.53 -0.76
CA SER A 3 17.31 -9.94 0.01
C SER A 3 17.11 -10.68 1.33
N ILE A 4 16.88 -9.93 2.41
CA ILE A 4 16.65 -10.47 3.73
C ILE A 4 15.35 -9.87 4.27
N GLY A 5 14.37 -10.73 4.52
CA GLY A 5 13.08 -10.34 5.09
C GLY A 5 13.13 -10.44 6.63
N ILE A 6 12.94 -9.32 7.31
CA ILE A 6 12.76 -9.32 8.77
C ILE A 6 11.28 -9.56 9.05
N ILE A 7 10.96 -10.73 9.52
CA ILE A 7 9.57 -11.21 9.68
C ILE A 7 9.20 -11.21 11.16
N ARG A 8 8.09 -10.55 11.48
CA ARG A 8 7.52 -10.60 12.82
C ARG A 8 6.92 -11.97 13.08
N GLY A 9 7.46 -12.70 14.04
CA GLY A 9 7.01 -14.05 14.42
C GLY A 9 7.70 -14.52 15.69
N ASP A 10 7.54 -15.80 16.01
CA ASP A 10 8.22 -16.40 17.14
C ASP A 10 9.64 -16.84 16.71
N GLU A 11 10.63 -16.45 17.47
CA GLU A 11 12.03 -16.75 17.19
C GLU A 11 12.38 -18.21 17.54
N VAL A 12 11.67 -18.77 18.50
CA VAL A 12 11.95 -20.10 19.02
C VAL A 12 10.98 -21.13 18.45
N GLY A 13 11.51 -22.17 17.82
CA GLY A 13 10.72 -23.28 17.28
C GLY A 13 9.92 -22.94 16.03
N HIS A 14 10.28 -21.89 15.31
CA HIS A 14 9.60 -21.51 14.09
C HIS A 14 9.77 -22.55 12.99
N ASP A 15 8.67 -23.19 12.61
CA ASP A 15 8.64 -24.14 11.50
C ASP A 15 8.46 -23.37 10.18
N LEU A 16 9.57 -23.11 9.50
CA LEU A 16 9.57 -22.41 8.22
C LEU A 16 8.72 -23.16 7.16
N THR A 17 8.81 -24.48 7.11
CA THR A 17 8.07 -25.31 6.14
C THR A 17 6.56 -25.13 6.32
N LYS A 18 6.07 -25.16 7.55
CA LYS A 18 4.67 -24.94 7.89
C LYS A 18 4.22 -23.51 7.56
N THR A 19 5.10 -22.54 7.82
CA THR A 19 4.82 -21.13 7.51
C THR A 19 4.71 -20.90 6.01
N LEU A 20 5.64 -21.42 5.21
CA LEU A 20 5.61 -21.32 3.74
C LEU A 20 4.39 -22.05 3.15
N ALA A 21 4.00 -23.20 3.72
CA ALA A 21 2.81 -23.92 3.29
C ALA A 21 1.52 -23.11 3.49
N SER A 22 1.44 -22.32 4.57
CA SER A 22 0.26 -21.54 4.94
C SER A 22 0.25 -20.09 4.41
N ASN A 23 1.40 -19.54 4.04
CA ASN A 23 1.56 -18.15 3.61
C ASN A 23 2.10 -18.05 2.18
N PRO A 24 1.24 -17.80 1.18
CA PRO A 24 1.64 -17.73 -0.22
C PRO A 24 2.64 -16.61 -0.50
N THR A 25 2.56 -15.47 0.17
CA THR A 25 3.49 -14.35 -0.02
C THR A 25 4.91 -14.72 0.43
N LEU A 26 5.04 -15.37 1.60
CA LEU A 26 6.36 -15.81 2.06
C LEU A 26 6.90 -16.95 1.18
N ARG A 27 6.04 -17.86 0.73
CA ARG A 27 6.43 -18.93 -0.19
C ARG A 27 6.97 -18.37 -1.51
N GLU A 28 6.33 -17.36 -2.07
CA GLU A 28 6.80 -16.71 -3.28
C GLU A 28 8.14 -15.98 -3.06
N ALA A 29 8.29 -15.31 -1.92
CA ALA A 29 9.55 -14.67 -1.55
C ALA A 29 10.70 -15.68 -1.37
N ASP A 30 10.43 -16.85 -0.78
CA ASP A 30 11.36 -17.97 -0.66
C ASP A 30 11.77 -18.51 -2.03
N ASN A 31 10.81 -18.74 -2.92
CA ASN A 31 11.05 -19.17 -4.30
C ASN A 31 11.93 -18.18 -5.09
N ASN A 32 11.89 -16.89 -4.72
CA ASN A 32 12.75 -15.85 -5.28
C ASN A 32 14.08 -15.66 -4.51
N GLY A 33 14.40 -16.56 -3.58
CA GLY A 33 15.68 -16.61 -2.87
C GLY A 33 15.80 -15.61 -1.71
N MET A 34 14.70 -15.12 -1.15
CA MET A 34 14.72 -14.27 0.04
C MET A 34 15.10 -15.10 1.27
N ILE A 35 16.02 -14.59 2.06
CA ILE A 35 16.39 -15.17 3.35
C ILE A 35 15.46 -14.57 4.41
N PHE A 36 14.93 -15.40 5.32
CA PHE A 36 14.05 -14.92 6.41
C PHE A 36 14.80 -14.89 7.74
N LYS A 37 14.65 -13.77 8.46
CA LYS A 37 14.99 -13.64 9.87
C LYS A 37 13.71 -13.36 10.64
N PHE A 38 13.25 -14.35 11.39
CA PHE A 38 12.12 -14.17 12.29
C PHE A 38 12.56 -13.48 13.57
N VAL A 39 11.77 -12.54 14.05
CA VAL A 39 12.07 -11.77 15.25
C VAL A 39 10.80 -11.61 16.10
N SER A 40 10.97 -11.51 17.41
CA SER A 40 9.87 -11.30 18.34
C SER A 40 9.07 -10.02 18.01
N ARG A 41 7.86 -9.92 18.53
CA ARG A 41 7.05 -8.71 18.40
C ARG A 41 7.73 -7.48 19.01
N GLN A 42 8.48 -7.68 20.08
CA GLN A 42 9.24 -6.61 20.72
C GLN A 42 10.39 -6.15 19.83
N ALA A 43 11.26 -7.05 19.40
CA ALA A 43 12.37 -6.73 18.50
C ALA A 43 11.88 -6.09 17.19
N TYR A 44 10.73 -6.53 16.66
CA TYR A 44 10.14 -5.92 15.47
C TYR A 44 9.69 -4.47 15.69
N ARG A 45 9.24 -4.10 16.89
CA ARG A 45 8.92 -2.70 17.21
C ARG A 45 10.17 -1.82 17.22
N GLU A 46 11.29 -2.39 17.64
CA GLU A 46 12.59 -1.74 17.76
C GLU A 46 13.45 -1.84 16.48
N LYS A 47 12.86 -2.31 15.36
CA LYS A 47 13.56 -2.59 14.09
C LYS A 47 14.30 -1.41 13.46
N SER A 48 13.99 -0.18 13.86
CA SER A 48 14.66 1.04 13.40
C SER A 48 15.71 1.55 14.39
N GLU A 49 15.84 0.93 15.55
CA GLU A 49 16.75 1.36 16.60
C GLU A 49 18.19 0.91 16.29
N ARG A 50 19.15 1.74 16.68
CA ARG A 50 20.58 1.47 16.45
C ARG A 50 21.06 0.09 16.91
N PRO A 51 20.68 -0.41 18.11
CA PRO A 51 21.13 -1.73 18.55
C PRO A 51 20.70 -2.85 17.60
N PHE A 52 19.45 -2.81 17.14
CA PHE A 52 18.92 -3.81 16.19
C PHE A 52 19.62 -3.71 14.83
N LEU A 53 19.83 -2.50 14.31
CA LEU A 53 20.52 -2.29 13.04
C LEU A 53 21.99 -2.72 13.10
N ASN A 54 22.68 -2.48 14.21
CA ASN A 54 24.05 -2.96 14.42
C ASN A 54 24.12 -4.49 14.42
N GLN A 55 23.21 -5.17 15.10
CA GLN A 55 23.12 -6.63 15.07
C GLN A 55 22.91 -7.19 13.65
N LEU A 56 22.07 -6.53 12.86
CA LEU A 56 21.89 -6.90 11.44
C LEU A 56 23.18 -6.69 10.64
N LYS A 57 23.90 -5.60 10.88
CA LYS A 57 25.15 -5.29 10.21
C LYS A 57 26.26 -6.30 10.57
N GLU A 58 26.35 -6.71 11.82
CA GLU A 58 27.27 -7.75 12.28
C GLU A 58 26.98 -9.10 11.60
N THR A 59 25.68 -9.40 11.41
CA THR A 59 25.26 -10.70 10.84
C THR A 59 25.38 -10.74 9.32
N TYR A 60 25.04 -9.65 8.64
CA TYR A 60 24.85 -9.63 7.18
C TYR A 60 25.79 -8.70 6.43
N GLY A 61 26.64 -7.94 7.13
CA GLY A 61 27.49 -6.91 6.54
C GLY A 61 26.74 -5.62 6.22
N ASP A 62 27.26 -4.85 5.29
CA ASP A 62 26.59 -3.62 4.85
C ASP A 62 25.33 -3.93 4.03
N PHE A 63 24.25 -3.24 4.32
CA PHE A 63 22.97 -3.42 3.67
C PHE A 63 22.25 -2.08 3.45
N TYR A 64 21.31 -2.06 2.52
CA TYR A 64 20.32 -0.99 2.38
C TYR A 64 19.03 -1.40 3.10
N LEU A 65 18.60 -0.60 4.08
CA LEU A 65 17.36 -0.84 4.82
C LEU A 65 16.16 -0.33 4.04
N ILE A 66 15.25 -1.23 3.70
CA ILE A 66 13.93 -0.88 3.18
C ILE A 66 12.94 -0.96 4.35
N PRO A 67 12.31 0.16 4.75
CA PRO A 67 11.36 0.15 5.86
C PRO A 67 10.07 -0.59 5.51
N GLU A 68 9.24 -0.86 6.51
CA GLU A 68 7.90 -1.44 6.30
C GLU A 68 7.08 -0.54 5.37
N GLY A 69 6.44 -1.16 4.35
CA GLY A 69 5.73 -0.44 3.29
C GLY A 69 6.63 0.27 2.27
N GLY A 70 7.95 0.19 2.41
CA GLY A 70 8.90 0.75 1.44
C GLY A 70 9.02 2.28 1.46
N THR A 71 8.33 2.98 2.36
CA THR A 71 8.25 4.44 2.36
C THR A 71 9.55 5.09 2.84
N ASN A 72 10.24 5.75 1.94
CA ASN A 72 11.41 6.59 2.18
C ASN A 72 11.59 7.61 1.03
N SER A 73 12.51 8.54 1.15
CA SER A 73 12.70 9.61 0.17
C SER A 73 13.02 9.11 -1.25
N LEU A 74 13.77 8.01 -1.38
CA LEU A 74 14.07 7.43 -2.71
C LEU A 74 12.84 6.78 -3.33
N ALA A 75 12.04 6.06 -2.54
CA ALA A 75 10.79 5.46 -3.01
C ALA A 75 9.78 6.53 -3.46
N ILE A 76 9.69 7.63 -2.72
CA ILE A 76 8.81 8.75 -3.10
C ILE A 76 9.28 9.37 -4.41
N LYS A 77 10.58 9.61 -4.58
CA LYS A 77 11.14 10.09 -5.84
C LYS A 77 10.84 9.14 -7.00
N GLY A 78 10.93 7.83 -6.78
CA GLY A 78 10.50 6.84 -7.76
C GLY A 78 9.00 6.89 -8.07
N CYS A 79 8.17 7.16 -7.07
CA CYS A 79 6.72 7.32 -7.27
C CYS A 79 6.34 8.63 -7.99
N GLU A 80 7.20 9.63 -8.01
CA GLU A 80 7.02 10.85 -8.84
C GLU A 80 7.03 10.52 -10.34
N GLU A 81 7.70 9.44 -10.74
CA GLU A 81 7.80 8.99 -12.13
C GLU A 81 6.54 8.25 -12.64
N ILE A 82 5.57 7.96 -11.75
CA ILE A 82 4.29 7.32 -12.13
C ILE A 82 3.49 8.22 -13.07
N LEU A 83 3.47 9.53 -12.78
CA LEU A 83 2.78 10.50 -13.62
C LEU A 83 3.68 10.99 -14.74
N THR A 84 3.13 10.98 -15.94
CA THR A 84 3.78 11.46 -17.14
C THR A 84 3.17 12.78 -17.64
N LYS A 85 3.76 13.39 -18.64
CA LYS A 85 3.20 14.60 -19.28
C LYS A 85 1.81 14.34 -19.89
N GLU A 86 1.52 13.11 -20.31
CA GLU A 86 0.25 12.72 -20.89
C GLU A 86 -0.88 12.71 -19.85
N ASP A 87 -0.53 12.57 -18.57
CA ASP A 87 -1.48 12.54 -17.47
C ASP A 87 -1.93 13.93 -17.02
N SER A 88 -1.32 14.99 -17.56
CA SER A 88 -1.74 16.38 -17.30
C SER A 88 -3.18 16.69 -17.73
N LYS A 89 -3.80 15.84 -18.55
CA LYS A 89 -5.22 15.96 -18.97
C LYS A 89 -6.23 15.57 -17.91
N PHE A 90 -5.80 14.92 -16.81
CA PHE A 90 -6.67 14.52 -15.71
C PHE A 90 -6.77 15.64 -14.67
N ASP A 91 -7.96 15.82 -14.11
CA ASP A 91 -8.25 16.82 -13.08
C ASP A 91 -8.00 16.24 -11.67
N TYR A 92 -8.28 14.95 -11.52
CA TYR A 92 -8.16 14.22 -10.26
C TYR A 92 -7.29 12.98 -10.43
N ILE A 93 -6.41 12.75 -9.45
CA ILE A 93 -5.55 11.56 -9.35
C ILE A 93 -5.93 10.84 -8.06
N CYS A 94 -6.36 9.60 -8.17
CA CYS A 94 -6.84 8.81 -7.03
C CYS A 94 -5.87 7.65 -6.75
N CYS A 95 -5.52 7.46 -5.48
CA CYS A 95 -4.58 6.42 -5.05
C CYS A 95 -5.04 5.78 -3.74
N ALA A 96 -4.95 4.46 -3.64
CA ALA A 96 -5.11 3.76 -2.36
C ALA A 96 -3.88 3.98 -1.47
N ILE A 97 -4.08 4.11 -0.15
CA ILE A 97 -3.01 4.44 0.79
C ILE A 97 -2.83 3.33 1.82
N GLY A 98 -1.58 2.85 1.94
CA GLY A 98 -1.08 2.11 3.09
C GLY A 98 -0.27 3.02 4.01
N THR A 99 1.00 3.23 3.69
CA THR A 99 1.96 4.03 4.48
C THR A 99 2.16 5.46 3.97
N GLY A 100 1.55 5.83 2.84
CA GLY A 100 1.62 7.18 2.29
C GLY A 100 2.71 7.42 1.24
N GLY A 101 3.63 6.47 1.01
CA GLY A 101 4.74 6.69 0.07
C GLY A 101 4.31 7.00 -1.37
N THR A 102 3.44 6.16 -1.94
CA THR A 102 2.99 6.33 -3.33
C THR A 102 2.24 7.65 -3.52
N ILE A 103 1.30 7.97 -2.63
CA ILE A 103 0.54 9.22 -2.76
C ILE A 103 1.44 10.45 -2.62
N SER A 104 2.46 10.41 -1.74
CA SER A 104 3.41 11.54 -1.61
C SER A 104 4.14 11.81 -2.92
N GLY A 105 4.59 10.76 -3.62
CA GLY A 105 5.18 10.91 -4.96
C GLY A 105 4.19 11.47 -5.99
N LEU A 106 2.95 10.97 -6.00
CA LEU A 106 1.90 11.49 -6.89
C LEU A 106 1.58 12.97 -6.62
N ILE A 107 1.53 13.38 -5.35
CA ILE A 107 1.32 14.79 -4.96
C ILE A 107 2.48 15.65 -5.49
N ASN A 108 3.72 15.20 -5.29
CA ASN A 108 4.90 15.93 -5.75
C ASN A 108 4.94 16.08 -7.28
N ALA A 109 4.53 15.05 -8.02
CA ALA A 109 4.51 15.06 -9.48
C ALA A 109 3.29 15.79 -10.06
N ALA A 110 2.15 15.82 -9.35
CA ALA A 110 0.92 16.45 -9.83
C ALA A 110 1.11 17.92 -10.19
N THR A 111 0.48 18.35 -11.28
CA THR A 111 0.50 19.76 -11.72
C THR A 111 -0.43 20.62 -10.84
N ALA A 112 -0.31 21.96 -10.97
CA ALA A 112 -1.04 22.88 -10.09
C ALA A 112 -2.57 22.80 -10.19
N HIS A 113 -3.12 22.38 -11.33
CA HIS A 113 -4.56 22.21 -11.49
C HIS A 113 -5.09 20.85 -11.02
N GLN A 114 -4.22 19.86 -10.88
CA GLN A 114 -4.60 18.51 -10.47
C GLN A 114 -4.80 18.42 -8.97
N LYS A 115 -5.82 17.70 -8.56
CA LYS A 115 -6.08 17.36 -7.15
C LYS A 115 -5.80 15.88 -6.92
N VAL A 116 -5.07 15.55 -5.88
CA VAL A 116 -4.75 14.17 -5.50
C VAL A 116 -5.64 13.73 -4.36
N ILE A 117 -6.38 12.63 -4.56
CA ILE A 117 -7.28 12.08 -3.55
C ILE A 117 -6.75 10.73 -3.08
N GLY A 118 -6.44 10.64 -1.80
CA GLY A 118 -6.00 9.41 -1.18
C GLY A 118 -7.14 8.65 -0.50
N PHE A 119 -7.17 7.34 -0.69
CA PHE A 119 -8.15 6.45 -0.07
C PHE A 119 -7.44 5.55 0.95
N PRO A 120 -7.43 5.91 2.26
CA PRO A 120 -6.78 5.12 3.29
C PRO A 120 -7.39 3.74 3.44
N ALA A 121 -6.52 2.70 3.42
CA ALA A 121 -6.93 1.34 3.80
C ALA A 121 -6.96 1.16 5.31
N LEU A 122 -6.29 2.04 6.06
CA LEU A 122 -6.21 2.05 7.52
C LEU A 122 -7.21 3.04 8.12
N LYS A 123 -7.60 2.77 9.36
CA LYS A 123 -8.38 3.71 10.17
C LYS A 123 -7.41 4.54 11.03
N GLY A 124 -7.58 5.86 11.05
CA GLY A 124 -6.80 6.79 11.86
C GLY A 124 -6.42 8.06 11.11
N GLU A 125 -6.06 9.09 11.85
CA GLU A 125 -5.76 10.43 11.33
C GLU A 125 -4.26 10.66 11.07
N PHE A 126 -3.40 9.69 11.42
CA PHE A 126 -1.95 9.82 11.36
C PHE A 126 -1.39 9.94 9.93
N LEU A 127 -2.14 9.46 8.92
CA LEU A 127 -1.65 9.41 7.55
C LEU A 127 -1.40 10.79 6.93
N ALA A 128 -2.17 11.79 7.31
CA ALA A 128 -1.94 13.15 6.83
C ALA A 128 -0.55 13.65 7.28
N ALA A 129 -0.24 13.52 8.57
CA ALA A 129 1.05 13.90 9.13
C ALA A 129 2.24 13.10 8.53
N GLU A 130 2.01 11.82 8.16
CA GLU A 130 3.03 11.02 7.47
C GLU A 130 3.28 11.52 6.04
N ILE A 131 2.25 11.91 5.30
CA ILE A 131 2.34 12.47 3.95
C ILE A 131 3.04 13.83 3.97
N GLU A 132 2.67 14.70 4.91
CA GLU A 132 3.24 16.04 5.09
C GLU A 132 4.76 16.05 5.32
N LYS A 133 5.35 14.95 5.80
CA LYS A 133 6.81 14.81 5.92
C LYS A 133 7.52 14.83 4.57
N PHE A 134 6.81 14.53 3.47
CA PHE A 134 7.39 14.29 2.16
C PHE A 134 6.87 15.22 1.06
N THR A 135 5.88 16.07 1.35
CA THR A 135 5.35 17.03 0.40
C THR A 135 5.00 18.35 1.09
N ALA A 136 5.25 19.45 0.39
CA ALA A 136 4.81 20.78 0.80
C ALA A 136 3.59 21.28 0.00
N LYS A 137 3.06 20.47 -0.93
CA LYS A 137 1.90 20.83 -1.73
C LYS A 137 0.61 20.62 -0.95
N GLU A 138 -0.39 21.43 -1.21
CA GLU A 138 -1.71 21.42 -0.54
C GLU A 138 -2.85 20.94 -1.45
N ASN A 139 -2.54 20.54 -2.68
CA ASN A 139 -3.53 20.11 -3.68
C ASN A 139 -3.99 18.65 -3.48
N TRP A 140 -4.10 18.18 -2.25
CA TRP A 140 -4.52 16.83 -1.94
C TRP A 140 -5.46 16.77 -0.73
N HIS A 141 -6.19 15.66 -0.61
CA HIS A 141 -6.97 15.32 0.58
C HIS A 141 -7.17 13.81 0.72
N LEU A 142 -7.65 13.38 1.89
CA LEU A 142 -7.92 11.99 2.21
C LEU A 142 -9.41 11.72 2.27
N ALA A 143 -9.89 10.78 1.47
CA ALA A 143 -11.25 10.25 1.52
C ALA A 143 -11.34 9.15 2.58
N THR A 144 -11.44 9.53 3.85
CA THR A 144 -11.29 8.63 5.00
C THR A 144 -12.49 7.72 5.27
N SER A 145 -13.63 7.95 4.63
CA SER A 145 -14.87 7.20 4.87
C SER A 145 -14.89 5.80 4.24
N TYR A 146 -13.92 5.46 3.38
CA TYR A 146 -13.94 4.25 2.57
C TYR A 146 -13.01 3.14 3.06
N HIS A 147 -12.53 3.19 4.30
CA HIS A 147 -11.61 2.19 4.87
C HIS A 147 -12.29 0.86 5.25
N PHE A 148 -13.65 0.77 5.27
CA PHE A 148 -14.42 -0.45 5.61
C PHE A 148 -14.03 -1.08 6.95
N GLY A 149 -13.73 -0.28 7.95
CA GLY A 149 -13.33 -0.73 9.30
C GLY A 149 -11.82 -0.80 9.52
N GLY A 150 -10.99 -0.55 8.48
CA GLY A 150 -9.52 -0.45 8.57
C GLY A 150 -8.79 -1.52 7.79
N TYR A 151 -7.50 -1.71 8.11
CA TYR A 151 -6.62 -2.63 7.40
C TYR A 151 -7.15 -4.06 7.39
N ALA A 152 -7.15 -4.69 6.21
CA ALA A 152 -7.64 -6.04 5.97
C ALA A 152 -9.08 -6.30 6.47
N LYS A 153 -9.89 -5.23 6.67
CA LYS A 153 -11.34 -5.32 6.92
C LYS A 153 -12.09 -5.05 5.63
N TYR A 154 -13.16 -5.80 5.44
CA TYR A 154 -14.06 -5.69 4.29
C TYR A 154 -15.44 -6.20 4.71
N ASN A 155 -16.44 -5.91 3.91
CA ASN A 155 -17.81 -6.43 4.09
C ASN A 155 -18.33 -7.01 2.76
N GLU A 156 -19.49 -7.60 2.80
CA GLU A 156 -20.12 -8.20 1.63
C GLU A 156 -20.42 -7.20 0.51
N VAL A 157 -20.72 -5.95 0.86
CA VAL A 157 -21.00 -4.90 -0.13
C VAL A 157 -19.76 -4.66 -0.99
N LEU A 158 -18.58 -4.49 -0.35
CA LEU A 158 -17.31 -4.31 -1.05
C LEU A 158 -16.96 -5.54 -1.91
N ILE A 159 -17.12 -6.75 -1.38
CA ILE A 159 -16.79 -7.98 -2.12
C ILE A 159 -17.71 -8.14 -3.34
N ARG A 160 -19.02 -7.94 -3.19
CA ARG A 160 -19.96 -7.98 -4.34
C ARG A 160 -19.62 -6.95 -5.39
N PHE A 161 -19.31 -5.72 -4.98
CA PHE A 161 -18.89 -4.65 -5.88
C PHE A 161 -17.63 -5.03 -6.67
N ILE A 162 -16.57 -5.49 -5.99
CA ILE A 162 -15.31 -5.88 -6.64
C ILE A 162 -15.54 -7.00 -7.66
N ASN A 163 -16.30 -8.04 -7.27
CA ASN A 163 -16.57 -9.17 -8.13
C ASN A 163 -17.39 -8.78 -9.37
N GLN A 164 -18.41 -7.93 -9.19
CA GLN A 164 -19.21 -7.43 -10.29
C GLN A 164 -18.37 -6.56 -11.24
N PHE A 165 -17.65 -5.59 -10.70
CA PHE A 165 -16.81 -4.70 -11.50
C PHE A 165 -15.72 -5.47 -12.27
N SER A 166 -15.07 -6.43 -11.61
CA SER A 166 -14.04 -7.27 -12.25
C SER A 166 -14.63 -8.12 -13.38
N LYS A 167 -15.85 -8.64 -13.22
CA LYS A 167 -16.55 -9.41 -14.25
C LYS A 167 -16.92 -8.55 -15.46
N GLU A 168 -17.36 -7.33 -15.22
CA GLU A 168 -17.82 -6.41 -16.29
C GLU A 168 -16.66 -5.78 -17.06
N ASN A 169 -15.54 -5.49 -16.38
CA ASN A 169 -14.44 -4.71 -16.92
C ASN A 169 -13.16 -5.53 -17.12
N GLN A 170 -13.10 -6.78 -16.66
CA GLN A 170 -11.93 -7.66 -16.74
C GLN A 170 -10.68 -7.09 -16.02
N ILE A 171 -10.89 -6.28 -15.00
CA ILE A 171 -9.85 -5.72 -14.14
C ILE A 171 -10.04 -6.27 -12.73
N VAL A 172 -8.99 -6.87 -12.18
CA VAL A 172 -9.02 -7.48 -10.85
C VAL A 172 -8.55 -6.49 -9.81
N PHE A 173 -9.30 -6.36 -8.70
CA PHE A 173 -8.98 -5.50 -7.56
C PHE A 173 -8.85 -6.32 -6.28
N ASP A 174 -7.90 -5.94 -5.43
CA ASP A 174 -7.79 -6.48 -4.09
C ASP A 174 -8.80 -5.81 -3.13
N PRO A 175 -9.32 -6.51 -2.12
CA PRO A 175 -10.29 -5.93 -1.19
C PRO A 175 -9.66 -5.13 -0.04
N ILE A 176 -8.32 -5.04 0.02
CA ILE A 176 -7.60 -4.36 1.10
C ILE A 176 -7.35 -2.89 0.74
N TYR A 177 -6.95 -2.63 -0.51
CA TYR A 177 -6.50 -1.34 -1.00
C TYR A 177 -7.31 -0.85 -2.21
N THR A 178 -7.03 -1.42 -3.38
CA THR A 178 -7.48 -0.88 -4.67
C THR A 178 -8.98 -1.01 -4.87
N GLY A 179 -9.61 -2.05 -4.37
CA GLY A 179 -11.06 -2.21 -4.42
C GLY A 179 -11.80 -1.19 -3.56
N LYS A 180 -11.26 -0.82 -2.39
CA LYS A 180 -11.82 0.24 -1.54
C LYS A 180 -11.72 1.61 -2.20
N MET A 181 -10.60 1.89 -2.83
CA MET A 181 -10.40 3.11 -3.60
C MET A 181 -11.41 3.21 -4.74
N LEU A 182 -11.54 2.17 -5.55
CA LEU A 182 -12.47 2.19 -6.68
C LEU A 182 -13.92 2.35 -6.22
N PHE A 183 -14.33 1.62 -5.17
CA PHE A 183 -15.64 1.80 -4.54
C PHE A 183 -15.86 3.26 -4.11
N GLY A 184 -14.86 3.85 -3.45
CA GLY A 184 -14.94 5.23 -3.00
C GLY A 184 -15.01 6.24 -4.15
N ILE A 185 -14.27 6.05 -5.23
CA ILE A 185 -14.33 6.90 -6.42
C ILE A 185 -15.73 6.88 -7.01
N LEU A 186 -16.33 5.70 -7.24
CA LEU A 186 -17.64 5.58 -7.84
C LEU A 186 -18.76 6.11 -6.93
N ASP A 187 -18.64 5.91 -5.60
CA ASP A 187 -19.58 6.49 -4.64
C ASP A 187 -19.49 8.03 -4.61
N LEU A 188 -18.28 8.59 -4.70
CA LEU A 188 -18.06 10.04 -4.79
C LEU A 188 -18.62 10.63 -6.12
N ILE A 189 -18.49 9.89 -7.24
CA ILE A 189 -19.12 10.27 -8.51
C ILE A 189 -20.65 10.29 -8.36
N ALA A 190 -21.22 9.24 -7.78
CA ALA A 190 -22.68 9.15 -7.57
C ALA A 190 -23.24 10.23 -6.62
N LYS A 191 -22.37 10.85 -5.82
CA LYS A 191 -22.68 11.94 -4.89
C LYS A 191 -22.35 13.34 -5.44
N ASP A 192 -22.09 13.45 -6.73
CA ASP A 192 -21.73 14.71 -7.40
C ASP A 192 -20.53 15.44 -6.75
N HIS A 193 -19.60 14.69 -6.15
CA HIS A 193 -18.41 15.27 -5.51
C HIS A 193 -17.46 15.90 -6.54
N PHE A 194 -17.41 15.35 -7.73
CA PHE A 194 -16.58 15.86 -8.83
C PHE A 194 -17.41 16.77 -9.73
N PRO A 195 -16.88 17.92 -10.16
CA PRO A 195 -17.53 18.75 -11.19
C PRO A 195 -17.85 17.94 -12.44
N ALA A 196 -18.91 18.32 -13.14
CA ALA A 196 -19.30 17.67 -14.38
C ALA A 196 -18.14 17.69 -15.41
N ASN A 197 -17.95 16.59 -16.12
CA ASN A 197 -16.89 16.37 -17.11
C ASN A 197 -15.46 16.28 -16.52
N SER A 198 -15.30 16.18 -15.20
CA SER A 198 -13.99 15.92 -14.58
C SER A 198 -13.39 14.61 -15.08
N LYS A 199 -12.09 14.64 -15.37
CA LYS A 199 -11.32 13.47 -15.76
C LYS A 199 -10.58 12.93 -14.54
N ILE A 200 -10.84 11.68 -14.18
CA ILE A 200 -10.30 11.02 -13.00
C ILE A 200 -9.33 9.92 -13.43
N LEU A 201 -8.10 9.96 -12.92
CA LEU A 201 -7.12 8.91 -13.06
C LEU A 201 -7.06 8.10 -11.75
N ALA A 202 -7.44 6.84 -11.80
CA ALA A 202 -7.31 5.91 -10.69
C ALA A 202 -6.05 5.07 -10.86
N ILE A 203 -5.10 5.21 -9.93
CA ILE A 203 -3.82 4.46 -9.97
C ILE A 203 -4.02 3.08 -9.35
N HIS A 204 -3.92 2.03 -10.17
CA HIS A 204 -3.94 0.65 -9.72
C HIS A 204 -2.53 0.20 -9.34
N THR A 205 -2.25 0.16 -8.04
CA THR A 205 -0.93 -0.13 -7.49
C THR A 205 -0.62 -1.62 -7.31
N GLY A 206 -1.43 -2.52 -7.85
CA GLY A 206 -1.26 -3.97 -7.70
C GLY A 206 -1.86 -4.49 -6.38
N GLY A 207 -1.10 -5.26 -5.62
CA GLY A 207 -1.56 -5.80 -4.33
C GLY A 207 -2.43 -7.06 -4.44
N LEU A 208 -2.49 -7.69 -5.63
CA LEU A 208 -3.40 -8.81 -5.93
C LEU A 208 -3.11 -10.06 -5.08
N GLN A 209 -1.90 -10.22 -4.56
CA GLN A 209 -1.57 -11.29 -3.61
C GLN A 209 -2.43 -11.25 -2.34
N GLY A 210 -3.02 -10.11 -1.99
CA GLY A 210 -3.96 -9.95 -0.89
C GLY A 210 -5.27 -10.74 -1.08
N ILE A 211 -5.65 -11.04 -2.33
CA ILE A 211 -6.90 -11.75 -2.66
C ILE A 211 -6.87 -13.18 -2.12
N GLU A 212 -5.76 -13.89 -2.28
CA GLU A 212 -5.66 -15.27 -1.79
C GLU A 212 -5.84 -15.38 -0.27
N GLY A 213 -5.33 -14.39 0.47
CA GLY A 213 -5.51 -14.30 1.92
C GLY A 213 -6.95 -14.03 2.34
N VAL A 214 -7.74 -13.38 1.49
CA VAL A 214 -9.17 -13.13 1.71
C VAL A 214 -10.01 -14.34 1.33
N ASN A 215 -9.76 -14.96 0.18
CA ASN A 215 -10.49 -16.13 -0.29
C ASN A 215 -10.40 -17.33 0.67
N LYS A 216 -9.36 -17.42 1.49
CA LYS A 216 -9.26 -18.43 2.55
C LYS A 216 -10.15 -18.16 3.76
N LYS A 217 -10.79 -16.99 3.85
CA LYS A 217 -11.63 -16.55 4.97
C LYS A 217 -13.11 -16.41 4.60
N ILE A 218 -13.43 -16.53 3.33
CA ILE A 218 -14.78 -16.59 2.76
C ILE A 218 -15.10 -18.02 2.36
#